data_217fd24fc57fb821d9ef1bc9e7cf673f
#
_entry.id   217fd24fc57fb821d9ef1bc9e7cf673f
#
_cell.length_a   1.000
_cell.length_b   1.000
_cell.length_c   1.000
_cell.angle_alpha   90.00
_cell.angle_beta   90.00
_cell.angle_gamma   90.00
#
_symmetry.space_group_name_H-M   'P 1'
#
loop_
_entity.id
_entity.type
_entity.pdbx_description
1 polymer ?
#
loop_
_entity_poly.entity_id
_entity_poly.type
_entity_poly.pdbx_seq_one_letter_code
_entity_poly.pdbx_strand_id
1 'polypeptide(L)'
;DYPVYCIRPESIKKSTKFFKDKFPGKTLYAVKTNPNEKVLKQIIYNGIIDFDVASINEIKLIKKLKPEANLYFMHTVKNRKCIATAYFDFGVRNFALDNKDELRKILEATNQAKDLNLFVRIAVSNEHAEIDLSRKFGALPSEALGLVRLCKEHANKIGISFHVGSQCMHKISYSKA
;
A
#
# COMPACT_ATOMS: atom_id res chain seq x y z
N ASP A 1 -39.19 -0.22 2.68
CA ASP A 1 -37.97 0.58 2.46
C ASP A 1 -36.76 -0.32 2.55
N TYR A 2 -35.93 -0.34 1.50
CA TYR A 2 -34.70 -1.11 1.46
C TYR A 2 -33.50 -0.16 1.53
N PRO A 3 -32.40 -0.52 2.22
CA PRO A 3 -31.17 0.25 2.21
C PRO A 3 -30.60 0.29 0.78
N VAL A 4 -30.17 1.47 0.36
CA VAL A 4 -29.60 1.70 -0.97
C VAL A 4 -28.21 2.32 -0.88
N TYR A 5 -27.31 1.92 -1.77
CA TYR A 5 -25.99 2.54 -1.91
C TYR A 5 -26.06 3.66 -2.96
N CYS A 6 -25.70 4.87 -2.52
CA CYS A 6 -25.59 6.02 -3.41
C CYS A 6 -24.13 6.26 -3.78
N ILE A 7 -23.81 6.26 -5.07
CA ILE A 7 -22.48 6.67 -5.58
C ILE A 7 -22.63 8.07 -6.16
N ARG A 8 -21.68 8.96 -5.77
CA ARG A 8 -21.61 10.34 -6.27
C ARG A 8 -20.36 10.51 -7.15
N PRO A 9 -20.47 10.32 -8.47
CA PRO A 9 -19.31 10.38 -9.37
C PRO A 9 -18.56 11.71 -9.30
N GLU A 10 -19.27 12.84 -9.19
CA GLU A 10 -18.66 14.17 -9.11
C GLU A 10 -17.85 14.37 -7.82
N SER A 11 -18.26 13.77 -6.70
CA SER A 11 -17.48 13.79 -5.46
C SER A 11 -16.18 13.00 -5.60
N ILE A 12 -16.24 11.82 -6.25
CA ILE A 12 -15.05 11.01 -6.55
C ILE A 12 -14.09 11.80 -7.45
N LYS A 13 -14.60 12.38 -8.53
CA LYS A 13 -13.83 13.22 -9.45
C LYS A 13 -13.15 14.40 -8.73
N LYS A 14 -13.90 15.14 -7.90
CA LYS A 14 -13.37 16.26 -7.13
C LYS A 14 -12.24 15.84 -6.20
N SER A 15 -12.43 14.75 -5.44
CA SER A 15 -11.41 14.24 -4.52
C SER A 15 -10.18 13.73 -5.28
N THR A 16 -10.36 12.97 -6.35
CA THR A 16 -9.26 12.47 -7.18
C THR A 16 -8.44 13.63 -7.75
N LYS A 17 -9.12 14.63 -8.31
CA LYS A 17 -8.46 15.83 -8.84
C LYS A 17 -7.70 16.58 -7.75
N PHE A 18 -8.29 16.75 -6.57
CA PHE A 18 -7.65 17.43 -5.44
C PHE A 18 -6.31 16.76 -5.08
N PHE A 19 -6.31 15.44 -4.89
CA PHE A 19 -5.07 14.74 -4.55
C PHE A 19 -4.03 14.78 -5.67
N LYS A 20 -4.43 14.64 -6.92
CA LYS A 20 -3.51 14.75 -8.08
C LYS A 20 -2.87 16.13 -8.20
N ASP A 21 -3.64 17.20 -7.94
CA ASP A 21 -3.17 18.58 -8.13
C ASP A 21 -2.41 19.12 -6.91
N LYS A 22 -2.74 18.64 -5.71
CA LYS A 22 -2.24 19.23 -4.45
C LYS A 22 -1.23 18.38 -3.70
N PHE A 23 -1.25 17.06 -3.89
CA PHE A 23 -0.28 16.19 -3.25
C PHE A 23 1.06 16.24 -4.01
N PRO A 24 2.18 16.58 -3.35
CA PRO A 24 3.47 16.76 -4.01
C PRO A 24 4.18 15.42 -4.28
N GLY A 25 3.44 14.42 -4.73
CA GLY A 25 3.93 13.07 -4.97
C GLY A 25 2.93 12.22 -5.74
N LYS A 26 3.22 10.94 -5.83
CA LYS A 26 2.35 9.96 -6.48
C LYS A 26 1.18 9.59 -5.55
N THR A 27 -0.04 9.78 -6.01
CA THR A 27 -1.24 9.38 -5.28
C THR A 27 -1.57 7.92 -5.57
N LEU A 28 -1.60 7.09 -4.52
CA LEU A 28 -2.08 5.72 -4.58
C LEU A 28 -3.47 5.62 -3.94
N TYR A 29 -4.39 4.92 -4.59
CA TYR A 29 -5.68 4.62 -3.98
C TYR A 29 -5.60 3.31 -3.19
N ALA A 30 -5.93 3.36 -1.89
CA ALA A 30 -5.99 2.17 -1.06
C ALA A 30 -7.31 1.41 -1.30
N VAL A 31 -7.21 0.27 -2.00
CA VAL A 31 -8.39 -0.50 -2.47
C VAL A 31 -9.28 -0.95 -1.32
N LYS A 32 -8.70 -1.31 -0.17
CA LYS A 32 -9.43 -1.72 1.04
C LYS A 32 -10.45 -0.70 1.54
N THR A 33 -10.30 0.59 1.22
CA THR A 33 -11.21 1.65 1.71
C THR A 33 -12.57 1.58 1.03
N ASN A 34 -12.61 1.28 -0.27
CA ASN A 34 -13.83 0.96 -0.97
C ASN A 34 -13.53 0.14 -2.24
N PRO A 35 -13.66 -1.19 -2.19
CA PRO A 35 -13.36 -2.08 -3.31
C PRO A 35 -14.51 -2.21 -4.33
N ASN A 36 -15.57 -1.42 -4.21
CA ASN A 36 -16.68 -1.49 -5.15
C ASN A 36 -16.23 -1.18 -6.58
N GLU A 37 -16.49 -2.09 -7.53
CA GLU A 37 -16.05 -1.93 -8.93
C GLU A 37 -16.53 -0.64 -9.58
N LYS A 38 -17.72 -0.15 -9.27
CA LYS A 38 -18.24 1.12 -9.82
C LYS A 38 -17.42 2.31 -9.31
N VAL A 39 -17.02 2.30 -8.04
CA VAL A 39 -16.14 3.32 -7.45
C VAL A 39 -14.75 3.25 -8.06
N LEU A 40 -14.16 2.06 -8.14
CA LEU A 40 -12.83 1.86 -8.73
C LEU A 40 -12.78 2.30 -10.18
N LYS A 41 -13.81 1.99 -10.99
CA LYS A 41 -13.92 2.48 -12.39
C LYS A 41 -13.92 4.01 -12.45
N GLN A 42 -14.63 4.69 -11.54
CA GLN A 42 -14.61 6.16 -11.48
C GLN A 42 -13.23 6.72 -11.11
N ILE A 43 -12.54 6.09 -10.15
CA ILE A 43 -11.19 6.47 -9.74
C ILE A 43 -10.20 6.31 -10.89
N ILE A 44 -10.26 5.17 -11.59
CA ILE A 44 -9.45 4.88 -12.78
C ILE A 44 -9.74 5.88 -13.90
N TYR A 45 -11.02 6.11 -14.19
CA TYR A 45 -11.45 7.08 -15.22
C TYR A 45 -10.92 8.49 -14.95
N ASN A 46 -10.84 8.89 -13.68
CA ASN A 46 -10.28 10.18 -13.27
C ASN A 46 -8.74 10.19 -13.18
N GLY A 47 -8.07 9.12 -13.66
CA GLY A 47 -6.63 9.10 -13.93
C GLY A 47 -5.76 8.64 -12.76
N ILE A 48 -6.30 7.89 -11.79
CA ILE A 48 -5.48 7.12 -10.84
C ILE A 48 -5.11 5.80 -11.51
N ILE A 49 -3.82 5.52 -11.54
CA ILE A 49 -3.23 4.29 -12.10
C ILE A 49 -2.40 3.52 -11.07
N ASP A 50 -2.18 4.11 -9.91
CA ASP A 50 -1.38 3.55 -8.82
C ASP A 50 -2.30 3.14 -7.65
N PHE A 51 -2.13 1.92 -7.14
CA PHE A 51 -3.01 1.36 -6.12
C PHE A 51 -2.23 0.71 -4.99
N ASP A 52 -2.59 1.05 -3.75
CA ASP A 52 -2.21 0.30 -2.55
C ASP A 52 -3.17 -0.88 -2.40
N VAL A 53 -2.61 -2.08 -2.43
CA VAL A 53 -3.33 -3.35 -2.30
C VAL A 53 -2.84 -4.12 -1.09
N ALA A 54 -3.77 -4.73 -0.35
CA ALA A 54 -3.49 -5.47 0.88
C ALA A 54 -3.71 -6.99 0.72
N SER A 55 -4.24 -7.43 -0.41
CA SER A 55 -4.55 -8.85 -0.65
C SER A 55 -4.46 -9.24 -2.12
N ILE A 56 -4.34 -10.55 -2.37
CA ILE A 56 -4.34 -11.09 -3.74
C ILE A 56 -5.69 -10.84 -4.46
N ASN A 57 -6.80 -10.77 -3.71
CA ASN A 57 -8.10 -10.49 -4.28
C ASN A 57 -8.19 -9.04 -4.78
N GLU A 58 -7.61 -8.09 -4.06
CA GLU A 58 -7.51 -6.69 -4.51
C GLU A 58 -6.60 -6.56 -5.74
N ILE A 59 -5.48 -7.29 -5.79
CA ILE A 59 -4.61 -7.36 -6.96
C ILE A 59 -5.39 -7.83 -8.18
N LYS A 60 -6.09 -8.97 -8.07
CA LYS A 60 -6.92 -9.53 -9.15
C LYS A 60 -8.01 -8.55 -9.60
N LEU A 61 -8.67 -7.91 -8.65
CA LEU A 61 -9.73 -6.94 -8.92
C LEU A 61 -9.20 -5.75 -9.74
N ILE A 62 -8.10 -5.15 -9.29
CA ILE A 62 -7.53 -3.99 -10.02
C ILE A 62 -6.99 -4.42 -11.38
N LYS A 63 -6.29 -5.54 -11.48
CA LYS A 63 -5.77 -6.03 -12.78
C LYS A 63 -6.88 -6.41 -13.76
N LYS A 64 -8.03 -6.88 -13.28
CA LYS A 64 -9.23 -7.07 -14.11
C LYS A 64 -9.77 -5.74 -14.67
N LEU A 65 -9.78 -4.68 -13.86
CA LEU A 65 -10.32 -3.36 -14.25
C LEU A 65 -9.34 -2.52 -15.05
N LYS A 66 -8.04 -2.65 -14.76
CA LYS A 66 -6.94 -1.91 -15.38
C LYS A 66 -5.67 -2.76 -15.39
N PRO A 67 -5.45 -3.55 -16.45
CA PRO A 67 -4.30 -4.47 -16.53
C PRO A 67 -2.93 -3.80 -16.34
N GLU A 68 -2.77 -2.57 -16.83
CA GLU A 68 -1.55 -1.77 -16.76
C GLU A 68 -1.37 -0.99 -15.45
N ALA A 69 -2.29 -1.15 -14.47
CA ALA A 69 -2.19 -0.47 -13.17
C ALA A 69 -0.90 -0.85 -12.42
N ASN A 70 -0.28 0.14 -11.81
CA ASN A 70 0.85 -0.05 -10.90
C ASN A 70 0.35 -0.47 -9.52
N LEU A 71 0.81 -1.61 -9.04
CA LEU A 71 0.36 -2.14 -7.77
C LEU A 71 1.48 -2.10 -6.73
N TYR A 72 1.10 -1.69 -5.52
CA TYR A 72 1.94 -1.65 -4.33
C TYR A 72 1.33 -2.56 -3.29
N PHE A 73 1.96 -3.70 -3.00
CA PHE A 73 1.47 -4.67 -2.02
C PHE A 73 1.96 -4.27 -0.63
N MET A 74 1.24 -3.31 -0.01
CA MET A 74 1.72 -2.58 1.15
C MET A 74 1.33 -3.21 2.50
N HIS A 75 0.65 -4.36 2.52
CA HIS A 75 0.48 -5.13 3.75
C HIS A 75 1.82 -5.76 4.15
N THR A 76 2.24 -5.56 5.41
CA THR A 76 3.55 -6.02 5.89
C THR A 76 3.65 -7.53 6.09
N VAL A 77 2.53 -8.24 6.27
CA VAL A 77 2.49 -9.70 6.41
C VAL A 77 1.72 -10.31 5.24
N LYS A 78 2.39 -11.16 4.47
CA LYS A 78 1.83 -11.77 3.26
C LYS A 78 2.07 -13.28 3.22
N ASN A 79 1.13 -14.03 2.67
CA ASN A 79 1.31 -15.46 2.41
C ASN A 79 2.30 -15.67 1.24
N ARG A 80 3.17 -16.68 1.31
CA ARG A 80 4.16 -17.02 0.26
C ARG A 80 3.53 -17.18 -1.11
N LYS A 81 2.44 -17.94 -1.21
CA LYS A 81 1.71 -18.13 -2.46
C LYS A 81 1.18 -16.82 -3.03
N CYS A 82 0.67 -15.93 -2.17
CA CYS A 82 0.20 -14.62 -2.60
C CYS A 82 1.34 -13.73 -3.11
N ILE A 83 2.54 -13.79 -2.51
CA ILE A 83 3.72 -13.07 -2.99
C ILE A 83 4.14 -13.58 -4.36
N ALA A 84 4.27 -14.90 -4.52
CA ALA A 84 4.63 -15.52 -5.80
C ALA A 84 3.63 -15.17 -6.89
N THR A 85 2.33 -15.37 -6.64
CA THR A 85 1.26 -14.99 -7.59
C THR A 85 1.29 -13.50 -7.92
N ALA A 86 1.46 -12.62 -6.94
CA ALA A 86 1.55 -11.18 -7.19
C ALA A 86 2.73 -10.83 -8.11
N TYR A 87 3.89 -11.45 -7.87
CA TYR A 87 5.11 -11.19 -8.63
C TYR A 87 5.05 -11.80 -10.04
N PHE A 88 4.80 -13.11 -10.16
CA PHE A 88 4.90 -13.83 -11.43
C PHE A 88 3.69 -13.62 -12.34
N ASP A 89 2.47 -13.68 -11.78
CA ASP A 89 1.24 -13.66 -12.58
C ASP A 89 0.74 -12.22 -12.83
N PHE A 90 0.98 -11.31 -11.87
CA PHE A 90 0.46 -9.93 -11.94
C PHE A 90 1.52 -8.83 -12.07
N GLY A 91 2.80 -9.18 -12.13
CA GLY A 91 3.89 -8.24 -12.34
C GLY A 91 4.11 -7.25 -11.20
N VAL A 92 3.65 -7.55 -9.98
CA VAL A 92 3.89 -6.69 -8.81
C VAL A 92 5.37 -6.71 -8.45
N ARG A 93 5.94 -5.53 -8.25
CA ARG A 93 7.34 -5.35 -7.86
C ARG A 93 7.51 -4.60 -6.53
N ASN A 94 6.44 -3.96 -6.06
CA ASN A 94 6.45 -3.11 -4.88
C ASN A 94 5.89 -3.89 -3.68
N PHE A 95 6.71 -4.16 -2.67
CA PHE A 95 6.33 -4.93 -1.48
C PHE A 95 6.76 -4.22 -0.20
N ALA A 96 5.82 -4.08 0.75
CA ALA A 96 6.14 -3.62 2.10
C ALA A 96 6.49 -4.79 3.01
N LEU A 97 7.35 -4.49 3.98
CA LEU A 97 7.75 -5.42 5.04
C LEU A 97 8.14 -4.64 6.31
N ASP A 98 8.18 -5.30 7.46
CA ASP A 98 8.57 -4.69 8.73
C ASP A 98 9.48 -5.58 9.59
N ASN A 99 9.91 -6.71 9.05
CA ASN A 99 10.84 -7.60 9.73
C ASN A 99 11.67 -8.45 8.75
N LYS A 100 12.72 -9.09 9.26
CA LYS A 100 13.65 -9.90 8.47
C LYS A 100 13.03 -11.18 7.90
N ASP A 101 12.08 -11.78 8.62
CA ASP A 101 11.41 -13.00 8.18
C ASP A 101 10.50 -12.74 6.98
N GLU A 102 9.84 -11.58 6.96
CA GLU A 102 9.07 -11.17 5.78
C GLU A 102 9.98 -10.89 4.59
N LEU A 103 11.15 -10.23 4.79
CA LEU A 103 12.14 -10.05 3.72
C LEU A 103 12.57 -11.39 3.13
N ARG A 104 13.00 -12.33 4.00
CA ARG A 104 13.38 -13.69 3.56
C ARG A 104 12.27 -14.36 2.77
N LYS A 105 11.04 -14.27 3.26
CA LYS A 105 9.86 -14.84 2.61
C LYS A 105 9.59 -14.24 1.24
N ILE A 106 9.73 -12.91 1.08
CA ILE A 106 9.58 -12.24 -0.21
C ILE A 106 10.65 -12.73 -1.18
N LEU A 107 11.92 -12.76 -0.76
CA LEU A 107 13.03 -13.19 -1.60
C LEU A 107 12.87 -14.65 -2.06
N GLU A 108 12.53 -15.57 -1.15
CA GLU A 108 12.29 -16.98 -1.48
C GLU A 108 11.10 -17.13 -2.44
N ALA A 109 9.98 -16.45 -2.17
CA ALA A 109 8.76 -16.55 -2.98
C ALA A 109 8.89 -15.91 -4.37
N THR A 110 9.90 -15.07 -4.60
CA THR A 110 10.19 -14.43 -5.90
C THR A 110 11.45 -14.97 -6.58
N ASN A 111 11.97 -16.13 -6.11
CA ASN A 111 13.20 -16.75 -6.62
C ASN A 111 14.40 -15.79 -6.60
N GLN A 112 14.60 -15.06 -5.49
CA GLN A 112 15.70 -14.10 -5.30
C GLN A 112 15.74 -12.98 -6.36
N ALA A 113 14.57 -12.52 -6.78
CA ALA A 113 14.44 -11.49 -7.80
C ALA A 113 15.21 -10.22 -7.46
N LYS A 114 15.81 -9.57 -8.48
CA LYS A 114 16.63 -8.36 -8.32
C LYS A 114 15.92 -7.07 -8.72
N ASP A 115 14.70 -7.17 -9.21
CA ASP A 115 13.86 -6.05 -9.67
C ASP A 115 12.79 -5.62 -8.65
N LEU A 116 12.94 -6.06 -7.39
CA LEU A 116 12.03 -5.74 -6.31
C LEU A 116 12.22 -4.29 -5.80
N ASN A 117 11.12 -3.61 -5.56
CA ASN A 117 11.09 -2.36 -4.81
C ASN A 117 10.56 -2.67 -3.40
N LEU A 118 11.40 -2.50 -2.39
CA LEU A 118 11.10 -2.88 -1.02
C LEU A 118 10.84 -1.64 -0.16
N PHE A 119 9.71 -1.67 0.56
CA PHE A 119 9.30 -0.58 1.44
C PHE A 119 9.33 -1.07 2.89
N VAL A 120 10.27 -0.55 3.67
CA VAL A 120 10.35 -0.86 5.10
C VAL A 120 9.33 0.00 5.84
N ARG A 121 8.33 -0.65 6.43
CA ARG A 121 7.37 0.04 7.28
C ARG A 121 7.96 0.22 8.67
N ILE A 122 7.98 1.45 9.13
CA ILE A 122 8.43 1.83 10.46
C ILE A 122 7.24 2.06 11.40
N ALA A 123 7.40 1.73 12.67
CA ALA A 123 6.45 2.07 13.72
C ALA A 123 6.57 3.55 14.05
N VAL A 124 5.45 4.25 14.06
CA VAL A 124 5.37 5.67 14.45
C VAL A 124 4.26 5.84 15.49
N SER A 125 4.34 6.90 16.33
CA SER A 125 3.30 7.19 17.31
C SER A 125 1.95 7.45 16.63
N ASN A 126 0.88 6.89 17.19
CA ASN A 126 -0.50 7.02 16.72
C ASN A 126 -1.39 7.73 17.76
N GLU A 127 -0.82 8.60 18.61
CA GLU A 127 -1.49 9.24 19.75
C GLU A 127 -2.80 9.96 19.40
N HIS A 128 -2.96 10.39 18.15
CA HIS A 128 -4.13 11.14 17.67
C HIS A 128 -5.03 10.33 16.72
N ALA A 129 -4.88 9.02 16.69
CA ALA A 129 -5.72 8.16 15.86
C ALA A 129 -6.81 7.49 16.70
N GLU A 130 -7.99 7.27 16.12
CA GLU A 130 -9.05 6.48 16.77
C GLU A 130 -8.62 5.02 16.96
N ILE A 131 -7.82 4.48 16.01
CA ILE A 131 -7.28 3.13 16.08
C ILE A 131 -5.75 3.20 16.00
N ASP A 132 -5.10 2.85 17.12
CA ASP A 132 -3.65 2.72 17.19
C ASP A 132 -3.18 1.43 16.52
N LEU A 133 -2.31 1.59 15.52
CA LEU A 133 -1.68 0.48 14.78
C LEU A 133 -0.18 0.36 15.08
N SER A 134 0.40 1.22 15.92
CA SER A 134 1.83 1.26 16.22
C SER A 134 2.32 -0.01 16.93
N ARG A 135 1.44 -0.67 17.69
CA ARG A 135 1.74 -1.93 18.40
C ARG A 135 1.56 -3.17 17.54
N LYS A 136 1.00 -3.02 16.33
CA LYS A 136 0.66 -4.16 15.48
C LYS A 136 1.59 -4.32 14.28
N PHE A 137 2.05 -3.22 13.71
CA PHE A 137 2.84 -3.22 12.49
C PHE A 137 3.94 -2.15 12.54
N GLY A 138 5.02 -2.44 11.82
CA GLY A 138 6.15 -1.55 11.64
C GLY A 138 7.37 -1.98 12.46
N ALA A 139 8.54 -1.90 11.85
CA ALA A 139 9.82 -2.13 12.52
C ALA A 139 10.04 -1.07 13.60
N LEU A 140 10.55 -1.48 14.74
CA LEU A 140 10.94 -0.55 15.81
C LEU A 140 12.12 0.33 15.34
N PRO A 141 12.26 1.56 15.85
CA PRO A 141 13.38 2.45 15.47
C PRO A 141 14.75 1.79 15.63
N SER A 142 14.95 0.96 16.65
CA SER A 142 16.18 0.20 16.92
C SER A 142 16.51 -0.84 15.83
N GLU A 143 15.50 -1.35 15.13
CA GLU A 143 15.63 -2.42 14.14
C GLU A 143 15.56 -1.89 12.70
N ALA A 144 14.87 -0.76 12.50
CA ALA A 144 14.54 -0.23 11.19
C ALA A 144 15.78 0.01 10.32
N LEU A 145 16.84 0.62 10.86
CA LEU A 145 18.07 0.89 10.11
C LEU A 145 18.74 -0.40 9.63
N GLY A 146 18.82 -1.40 10.48
CA GLY A 146 19.37 -2.71 10.13
C GLY A 146 18.57 -3.39 9.03
N LEU A 147 17.24 -3.32 9.11
CA LEU A 147 16.33 -3.89 8.11
C LEU A 147 16.46 -3.15 6.75
N VAL A 148 16.54 -1.81 6.77
CA VAL A 148 16.77 -1.00 5.57
C VAL A 148 18.08 -1.39 4.88
N ARG A 149 19.18 -1.56 5.64
CA ARG A 149 20.47 -2.01 5.08
C ARG A 149 20.38 -3.36 4.42
N LEU A 150 19.72 -4.33 5.08
CA LEU A 150 19.50 -5.66 4.49
C LEU A 150 18.65 -5.58 3.20
N CYS A 151 17.57 -4.81 3.20
CA CYS A 151 16.75 -4.62 2.02
C CYS A 151 17.55 -4.03 0.85
N LYS A 152 18.49 -3.11 1.11
CA LYS A 152 19.32 -2.47 0.08
C LYS A 152 20.18 -3.47 -0.71
N GLU A 153 20.59 -4.56 -0.10
CA GLU A 153 21.39 -5.61 -0.77
C GLU A 153 20.59 -6.40 -1.82
N HIS A 154 19.26 -6.38 -1.73
CA HIS A 154 18.36 -7.18 -2.55
C HIS A 154 17.41 -6.35 -3.42
N ALA A 155 17.20 -5.08 -3.08
CA ALA A 155 16.21 -4.24 -3.74
C ALA A 155 16.78 -3.47 -4.93
N ASN A 156 15.98 -3.35 -6.00
CA ASN A 156 16.20 -2.37 -7.06
C ASN A 156 15.94 -0.94 -6.56
N LYS A 157 14.89 -0.76 -5.76
CA LYS A 157 14.58 0.50 -5.06
C LYS A 157 14.20 0.22 -3.63
N ILE A 158 14.53 1.15 -2.74
CA ILE A 158 14.15 1.08 -1.35
C ILE A 158 13.35 2.32 -0.94
N GLY A 159 12.35 2.13 -0.11
CA GLY A 159 11.54 3.20 0.47
C GLY A 159 11.24 2.95 1.93
N ILE A 160 10.84 4.00 2.61
CA ILE A 160 10.28 3.96 3.97
C ILE A 160 8.79 4.17 3.86
N SER A 161 8.01 3.42 4.63
CA SER A 161 6.58 3.64 4.79
C SER A 161 6.19 3.71 6.25
N PHE A 162 5.12 4.42 6.56
CA PHE A 162 4.55 4.50 7.89
C PHE A 162 3.04 4.71 7.82
N HIS A 163 2.37 4.57 8.95
CA HIS A 163 0.94 4.81 9.07
C HIS A 163 0.65 5.50 10.41
N VAL A 164 0.07 6.68 10.35
CA VAL A 164 -0.21 7.50 11.54
C VAL A 164 -1.45 7.07 12.34
N GLY A 165 -2.03 5.90 12.01
CA GLY A 165 -3.26 5.37 12.60
C GLY A 165 -4.51 5.68 11.78
N SER A 166 -5.56 4.88 11.98
CA SER A 166 -6.83 5.09 11.28
C SER A 166 -7.58 6.28 11.86
N GLN A 167 -8.29 7.02 10.98
CA GLN A 167 -9.07 8.22 11.36
C GLN A 167 -8.22 9.29 12.08
N CYS A 168 -6.96 9.45 11.68
CA CYS A 168 -6.10 10.50 12.23
C CYS A 168 -6.53 11.87 11.71
N MET A 169 -7.09 12.69 12.59
CA MET A 169 -7.58 14.03 12.26
C MET A 169 -6.53 15.14 12.46
N HIS A 170 -5.38 14.82 13.05
CA HIS A 170 -4.34 15.79 13.38
C HIS A 170 -3.16 15.71 12.41
N LYS A 171 -3.00 16.75 11.60
CA LYS A 171 -1.89 16.85 10.64
C LYS A 171 -0.49 16.79 11.27
N ILE A 172 -0.36 17.19 12.55
CA ILE A 172 0.91 17.10 13.29
C ILE A 172 1.45 15.66 13.40
N SER A 173 0.58 14.65 13.34
CA SER A 173 0.99 13.25 13.35
C SER A 173 1.88 12.89 12.17
N TYR A 174 1.64 13.51 11.02
CA TYR A 174 2.49 13.33 9.83
C TYR A 174 3.85 14.03 9.97
N SER A 175 3.89 15.16 10.68
CA SER A 175 5.15 15.89 10.92
C SER A 175 6.01 15.23 11.99
N LYS A 176 5.40 14.45 12.91
CA LYS A 176 6.12 13.67 13.93
C LYS A 176 6.67 12.35 13.38
N ALA A 177 6.05 11.78 12.33
CA ALA A 177 6.46 10.55 11.69
C ALA A 177 7.68 10.74 10.77
#